data_1c1681cb5bc921b31bfadf840096475f
#
_entry.id   1c1681cb5bc921b31bfadf840096475f
#
_cell.length_a   1.000
_cell.length_b   1.000
_cell.length_c   1.000
_cell.angle_alpha   90.00
_cell.angle_beta   90.00
_cell.angle_gamma   90.00
#
_symmetry.space_group_name_H-M   'P 1'
#
loop_
_entity.id
_entity.type
_entity.pdbx_description
1 polymer ?
#
loop_
_entity_poly.entity_id
_entity_poly.type
_entity_poly.pdbx_seq_one_letter_code
_entity_poly.pdbx_strand_id
1 'polypeptide(L)'
;MSGKESQSAHAYTPGLRVTPLFRVRKTRRLPIPGEVLVKEGDKVNYDTIVARTNLPGDIRIISAAAILGVEPDELMHYMLKKPGDPVKKGEVIAKYRAFFGLIKSEVKSPVDGYIEHVSEVTGQVILREPPIPIEIDAYVPGIVTKVLPREGVIIECAATFIEGIFGIGGERHGEIYIAVKSPEEELTPDKITPECEGKIVVGGSYASVEVLKKAMEYGAKGVVVGGVDFKDISDFLGYEIGVAITGHEDIPMTVIITEGFGKIRTVSYTHLTLPTTE
;
A
#
# COMPACT_ATOMS: atom_id res chain seq x y z
N MET A 1 1.06 10.99 -66.15
CA MET A 1 0.10 11.37 -65.10
C MET A 1 0.22 10.32 -64.01
N SER A 2 0.99 10.62 -62.99
CA SER A 2 1.25 9.70 -61.87
C SER A 2 0.39 10.15 -60.71
N GLY A 3 -0.62 9.33 -60.38
CA GLY A 3 -1.47 9.53 -59.21
C GLY A 3 -0.71 9.23 -57.95
N LYS A 4 -0.46 10.23 -57.11
CA LYS A 4 -0.01 10.04 -55.73
C LYS A 4 -1.23 9.61 -54.89
N GLU A 5 -1.30 8.35 -54.54
CA GLU A 5 -2.15 7.90 -53.42
C GLU A 5 -1.64 8.51 -52.14
N SER A 6 -2.45 9.36 -51.51
CA SER A 6 -2.20 9.85 -50.18
C SER A 6 -2.48 8.70 -49.19
N GLN A 7 -1.42 8.09 -48.70
CA GLN A 7 -1.52 7.22 -47.51
C GLN A 7 -1.92 8.10 -46.31
N SER A 8 -3.18 8.06 -45.94
CA SER A 8 -3.65 8.57 -44.62
C SER A 8 -3.07 7.65 -43.56
N ALA A 9 -2.06 8.14 -42.85
CA ALA A 9 -1.57 7.48 -41.64
C ALA A 9 -2.66 7.61 -40.59
N HIS A 10 -3.43 6.55 -40.37
CA HIS A 10 -4.27 6.43 -39.20
C HIS A 10 -3.36 6.15 -37.99
N ALA A 11 -3.15 7.17 -37.16
CA ALA A 11 -2.58 6.96 -35.83
C ALA A 11 -3.61 6.14 -35.04
N TYR A 12 -3.38 4.85 -34.90
CA TYR A 12 -4.15 3.99 -34.02
C TYR A 12 -3.73 4.30 -32.57
N THR A 13 -4.51 5.11 -31.90
CA THR A 13 -4.43 5.21 -30.43
C THR A 13 -5.09 3.93 -29.90
N PRO A 14 -4.37 3.05 -29.20
CA PRO A 14 -5.00 1.91 -28.55
C PRO A 14 -6.09 2.45 -27.64
N GLY A 15 -7.35 2.20 -27.97
CA GLY A 15 -8.45 2.57 -27.08
C GLY A 15 -8.29 1.86 -25.74
N LEU A 16 -8.68 2.52 -24.67
CA LEU A 16 -8.71 1.94 -23.33
C LEU A 16 -9.46 0.63 -23.37
N ARG A 17 -8.92 -0.37 -22.72
CA ARG A 17 -9.48 -1.72 -22.74
C ARG A 17 -10.66 -1.82 -21.79
N VAL A 18 -11.84 -2.07 -22.35
CA VAL A 18 -13.05 -2.43 -21.60
C VAL A 18 -13.45 -3.84 -22.00
N THR A 19 -13.44 -4.76 -21.05
CA THR A 19 -13.77 -6.15 -21.30
C THR A 19 -14.83 -6.60 -20.29
N PRO A 20 -16.08 -6.87 -20.71
CA PRO A 20 -17.19 -7.20 -19.82
C PRO A 20 -16.97 -8.47 -19.00
N LEU A 21 -16.27 -9.45 -19.58
CA LEU A 21 -15.91 -10.69 -18.89
C LEU A 21 -14.42 -10.98 -19.15
N PHE A 22 -13.61 -10.72 -18.17
CA PHE A 22 -12.16 -10.94 -18.21
C PHE A 22 -11.74 -11.89 -17.09
N ARG A 23 -10.85 -12.81 -17.40
CA ARG A 23 -10.23 -13.63 -16.37
C ARG A 23 -9.10 -12.85 -15.73
N VAL A 24 -9.42 -12.23 -14.60
CA VAL A 24 -8.43 -11.53 -13.78
C VAL A 24 -7.59 -12.56 -13.05
N ARG A 25 -6.28 -12.43 -13.18
CA ARG A 25 -5.29 -13.24 -12.46
C ARG A 25 -4.45 -12.33 -11.59
N LYS A 26 -4.62 -12.44 -10.27
CA LYS A 26 -3.87 -11.64 -9.29
C LYS A 26 -2.88 -12.54 -8.57
N THR A 27 -1.59 -12.16 -8.59
CA THR A 27 -0.56 -12.83 -7.79
C THR A 27 -0.38 -12.03 -6.51
N ARG A 28 -0.56 -12.71 -5.37
CA ARG A 28 -0.35 -12.15 -4.04
C ARG A 28 0.89 -12.77 -3.45
N ARG A 29 1.93 -11.96 -3.19
CA ARG A 29 3.21 -12.42 -2.67
C ARG A 29 3.62 -11.68 -1.42
N LEU A 30 4.18 -12.43 -0.47
CA LEU A 30 4.87 -11.89 0.69
C LEU A 30 6.20 -11.23 0.28
N PRO A 31 6.65 -10.19 0.98
CA PRO A 31 7.94 -9.55 0.72
C PRO A 31 9.15 -10.44 1.07
N ILE A 32 8.97 -11.35 2.01
CA ILE A 32 9.93 -12.39 2.40
C ILE A 32 9.19 -13.72 2.58
N PRO A 33 9.87 -14.87 2.51
CA PRO A 33 9.24 -16.17 2.71
C PRO A 33 8.50 -16.27 4.03
N GLY A 34 7.28 -16.82 4.00
CA GLY A 34 6.39 -16.97 5.15
C GLY A 34 5.51 -18.20 5.08
N GLU A 35 4.31 -18.11 5.63
CA GLU A 35 3.29 -19.14 5.68
C GLU A 35 2.16 -18.81 4.73
N VAL A 36 1.74 -19.75 3.88
CA VAL A 36 0.54 -19.67 3.05
C VAL A 36 -0.60 -20.34 3.79
N LEU A 37 -1.72 -19.65 3.93
CA LEU A 37 -2.84 -20.06 4.79
C LEU A 37 -3.98 -20.75 4.04
N VAL A 38 -3.96 -20.72 2.71
CA VAL A 38 -5.00 -21.29 1.83
C VAL A 38 -4.41 -22.33 0.89
N LYS A 39 -5.28 -23.13 0.27
CA LYS A 39 -4.93 -24.22 -0.65
C LYS A 39 -5.44 -23.94 -2.05
N GLU A 40 -4.88 -24.65 -3.04
CA GLU A 40 -5.41 -24.65 -4.40
C GLU A 40 -6.86 -25.18 -4.41
N GLY A 41 -7.74 -24.47 -5.11
CA GLY A 41 -9.17 -24.72 -5.16
C GLY A 41 -10.00 -23.97 -4.11
N ASP A 42 -9.39 -23.36 -3.10
CA ASP A 42 -10.12 -22.59 -2.10
C ASP A 42 -10.78 -21.35 -2.72
N LYS A 43 -12.03 -21.10 -2.34
CA LYS A 43 -12.72 -19.85 -2.64
C LYS A 43 -12.34 -18.81 -1.59
N VAL A 44 -11.92 -17.64 -2.04
CA VAL A 44 -11.49 -16.52 -1.19
C VAL A 44 -12.29 -15.26 -1.51
N ASN A 45 -12.51 -14.43 -0.51
CA ASN A 45 -13.04 -13.08 -0.68
C ASN A 45 -11.87 -12.09 -0.71
N TYR A 46 -12.11 -10.84 -1.09
CA TYR A 46 -11.08 -9.81 -1.21
C TYR A 46 -10.27 -9.58 0.08
N ASP A 47 -10.90 -9.74 1.25
CA ASP A 47 -10.35 -9.54 2.59
C ASP A 47 -9.78 -10.82 3.23
N THR A 48 -9.87 -11.96 2.55
CA THR A 48 -9.36 -13.24 3.07
C THR A 48 -7.83 -13.19 3.15
N ILE A 49 -7.26 -13.34 4.33
CA ILE A 49 -5.81 -13.42 4.51
C ILE A 49 -5.31 -14.72 3.88
N VAL A 50 -4.47 -14.61 2.87
CA VAL A 50 -3.96 -15.76 2.09
C VAL A 50 -2.55 -16.17 2.47
N ALA A 51 -1.75 -15.25 3.01
CA ALA A 51 -0.42 -15.58 3.51
C ALA A 51 0.03 -14.55 4.55
N ARG A 52 0.98 -14.98 5.41
CA ARG A 52 1.57 -14.13 6.45
C ARG A 52 3.05 -14.41 6.64
N THR A 53 3.76 -13.41 7.15
CA THR A 53 5.17 -13.51 7.53
C THR A 53 5.48 -12.54 8.66
N ASN A 54 6.66 -12.69 9.26
CA ASN A 54 7.17 -11.74 10.23
C ASN A 54 8.46 -11.13 9.68
N LEU A 55 8.45 -9.83 9.39
CA LEU A 55 9.69 -9.11 9.08
C LEU A 55 10.55 -9.03 10.33
N PRO A 56 11.87 -9.27 10.22
CA PRO A 56 12.78 -9.00 11.32
C PRO A 56 12.65 -7.54 11.76
N GLY A 57 12.55 -7.31 13.07
CA GLY A 57 12.56 -5.96 13.61
C GLY A 57 13.87 -5.22 13.35
N ASP A 58 13.85 -3.91 13.50
CA ASP A 58 15.02 -3.07 13.30
C ASP A 58 16.15 -3.38 14.28
N ILE A 59 17.38 -3.18 13.81
CA ILE A 59 18.58 -3.31 14.64
C ILE A 59 18.93 -1.95 15.25
N ARG A 60 19.23 -1.95 16.57
CA ARG A 60 19.77 -0.80 17.28
C ARG A 60 21.12 -1.17 17.88
N ILE A 61 22.13 -0.37 17.60
CA ILE A 61 23.49 -0.57 18.09
C ILE A 61 23.79 0.47 19.16
N ILE A 62 24.29 0.03 20.31
CA ILE A 62 24.66 0.87 21.45
C ILE A 62 26.14 0.65 21.73
N SER A 63 26.93 1.71 21.76
CA SER A 63 28.34 1.67 22.17
C SER A 63 28.45 1.58 23.70
N ALA A 64 28.11 0.41 24.26
CA ALA A 64 27.91 0.22 25.69
C ALA A 64 29.23 0.37 26.49
N ALA A 65 30.33 -0.16 25.99
CA ALA A 65 31.65 -0.01 26.64
C ALA A 65 32.05 1.47 26.76
N ALA A 66 31.86 2.25 25.68
CA ALA A 66 32.15 3.69 25.69
C ALA A 66 31.25 4.47 26.68
N ILE A 67 29.97 4.12 26.79
CA ILE A 67 29.03 4.74 27.75
C ILE A 67 29.44 4.39 29.20
N LEU A 68 29.88 3.16 29.45
CA LEU A 68 30.31 2.73 30.76
C LEU A 68 31.71 3.23 31.11
N GLY A 69 32.56 3.56 30.12
CA GLY A 69 33.95 3.92 30.28
C GLY A 69 34.83 2.71 30.64
N VAL A 70 34.57 1.54 30.01
CA VAL A 70 35.26 0.29 30.20
C VAL A 70 35.85 -0.22 28.88
N GLU A 71 36.85 -1.14 28.98
CA GLU A 71 37.39 -1.77 27.79
C GLU A 71 36.34 -2.72 27.15
N PRO A 72 36.34 -2.88 25.80
CA PRO A 72 35.39 -3.73 25.10
C PRO A 72 35.28 -5.17 25.59
N ASP A 73 36.39 -5.79 25.91
CA ASP A 73 36.50 -7.18 26.40
C ASP A 73 35.95 -7.36 27.82
N GLU A 74 35.91 -6.28 28.62
CA GLU A 74 35.32 -6.30 29.94
C GLU A 74 33.81 -6.12 29.96
N LEU A 75 33.19 -5.68 28.83
CA LEU A 75 31.77 -5.31 28.76
C LEU A 75 30.84 -6.40 29.32
N MET A 76 31.12 -7.66 29.01
CA MET A 76 30.30 -8.78 29.47
C MET A 76 30.17 -8.90 31.00
N HIS A 77 31.17 -8.45 31.74
CA HIS A 77 31.14 -8.47 33.23
C HIS A 77 30.13 -7.45 33.81
N TYR A 78 29.84 -6.40 33.06
CA TYR A 78 28.93 -5.31 33.46
C TYR A 78 27.53 -5.44 32.89
N MET A 79 27.30 -6.43 32.02
CA MET A 79 25.97 -6.70 31.46
C MET A 79 25.02 -7.27 32.51
N LEU A 80 23.83 -6.76 32.61
CA LEU A 80 22.72 -7.27 33.44
C LEU A 80 21.84 -8.24 32.67
N LYS A 81 21.94 -8.24 31.36
CA LYS A 81 21.17 -9.04 30.42
C LYS A 81 22.11 -9.79 29.49
N LYS A 82 21.68 -10.95 29.01
CA LYS A 82 22.43 -11.82 28.12
C LYS A 82 21.89 -11.78 26.71
N PRO A 83 22.64 -12.17 25.67
CA PRO A 83 22.10 -12.44 24.36
C PRO A 83 20.86 -13.36 24.42
N GLY A 84 19.77 -12.97 23.78
CA GLY A 84 18.46 -13.62 23.83
C GLY A 84 17.49 -13.05 24.87
N ASP A 85 17.96 -12.30 25.85
CA ASP A 85 17.08 -11.74 26.89
C ASP A 85 16.20 -10.59 26.34
N PRO A 86 14.92 -10.55 26.72
CA PRO A 86 14.04 -9.44 26.37
C PRO A 86 14.40 -8.18 27.14
N VAL A 87 14.26 -7.04 26.50
CA VAL A 87 14.48 -5.70 27.05
C VAL A 87 13.33 -4.77 26.74
N LYS A 88 13.06 -3.84 27.65
CA LYS A 88 12.09 -2.75 27.44
C LYS A 88 12.82 -1.43 27.25
N LYS A 89 12.19 -0.53 26.53
CA LYS A 89 12.68 0.85 26.37
C LYS A 89 12.90 1.51 27.74
N GLY A 90 14.12 2.03 27.96
CA GLY A 90 14.54 2.63 29.22
C GLY A 90 15.05 1.64 30.26
N GLU A 91 14.96 0.33 30.04
CA GLU A 91 15.50 -0.70 30.95
C GLU A 91 17.03 -0.66 30.97
N VAL A 92 17.61 -0.77 32.16
CA VAL A 92 19.08 -0.81 32.34
C VAL A 92 19.59 -2.20 31.92
N ILE A 93 20.39 -2.25 30.87
CA ILE A 93 20.94 -3.48 30.29
C ILE A 93 22.39 -3.75 30.72
N ALA A 94 23.13 -2.71 31.09
CA ALA A 94 24.48 -2.83 31.63
C ALA A 94 24.73 -1.74 32.66
N LYS A 95 25.59 -2.01 33.64
CA LYS A 95 25.87 -1.10 34.76
C LYS A 95 27.28 -1.24 35.27
N TYR A 96 27.95 -0.09 35.38
CA TYR A 96 29.27 0.01 36.00
C TYR A 96 29.19 0.81 37.30
N ARG A 97 29.91 0.35 38.34
CA ARG A 97 30.04 1.05 39.63
C ARG A 97 31.49 1.02 40.07
N ALA A 98 32.07 2.17 40.33
CA ALA A 98 33.42 2.31 40.85
C ALA A 98 33.43 3.19 42.13
N PHE A 99 34.55 3.16 42.85
CA PHE A 99 34.80 3.96 44.06
C PHE A 99 33.66 3.85 45.10
N PHE A 100 33.35 2.65 45.55
CA PHE A 100 32.27 2.38 46.52
C PHE A 100 30.89 2.96 46.10
N GLY A 101 30.66 3.10 44.78
CA GLY A 101 29.39 3.53 44.24
C GLY A 101 29.28 5.05 44.00
N LEU A 102 30.41 5.81 44.15
CA LEU A 102 30.45 7.24 43.82
C LEU A 102 30.36 7.50 42.30
N ILE A 103 30.93 6.59 41.48
CA ILE A 103 30.81 6.64 40.02
C ILE A 103 29.81 5.55 39.62
N LYS A 104 28.73 5.97 38.93
CA LYS A 104 27.70 5.08 38.38
C LYS A 104 27.49 5.43 36.92
N SER A 105 27.69 4.46 36.05
CA SER A 105 27.31 4.55 34.64
C SER A 105 26.31 3.43 34.32
N GLU A 106 25.28 3.76 33.58
CA GLU A 106 24.24 2.82 33.21
C GLU A 106 23.96 2.93 31.71
N VAL A 107 23.82 1.78 31.03
CA VAL A 107 23.36 1.71 29.64
C VAL A 107 21.91 1.28 29.65
N LYS A 108 21.06 2.05 29.00
CA LYS A 108 19.63 1.78 28.89
C LYS A 108 19.26 1.42 27.47
N SER A 109 18.31 0.50 27.33
CA SER A 109 17.77 0.18 26.03
C SER A 109 16.98 1.37 25.47
N PRO A 110 17.23 1.82 24.22
CA PRO A 110 16.44 2.86 23.56
C PRO A 110 15.10 2.36 23.01
N VAL A 111 14.91 1.03 22.91
CA VAL A 111 13.76 0.37 22.29
C VAL A 111 13.30 -0.83 23.10
N ASP A 112 12.08 -1.30 22.82
CA ASP A 112 11.63 -2.63 23.19
C ASP A 112 12.24 -3.67 22.25
N GLY A 113 12.59 -4.87 22.74
CA GLY A 113 13.18 -5.91 21.91
C GLY A 113 13.92 -6.96 22.72
N TYR A 114 15.01 -7.46 22.15
CA TYR A 114 15.90 -8.37 22.83
C TYR A 114 17.37 -8.10 22.47
N ILE A 115 18.29 -8.55 23.33
CA ILE A 115 19.71 -8.48 23.04
C ILE A 115 20.04 -9.56 22.01
N GLU A 116 20.44 -9.15 20.81
CA GLU A 116 20.83 -10.07 19.76
C GLU A 116 22.28 -10.51 19.92
N HIS A 117 23.16 -9.55 20.19
CA HIS A 117 24.59 -9.83 20.33
C HIS A 117 25.27 -8.77 21.20
N VAL A 118 26.34 -9.20 21.90
CA VAL A 118 27.25 -8.32 22.61
C VAL A 118 28.65 -8.58 22.06
N SER A 119 29.27 -7.54 21.50
CA SER A 119 30.61 -7.64 20.90
C SER A 119 31.72 -7.28 21.92
N GLU A 120 32.53 -8.23 22.27
CA GLU A 120 33.71 -8.03 23.11
C GLU A 120 34.87 -7.34 22.38
N VAL A 121 34.79 -7.28 21.03
CA VAL A 121 35.81 -6.62 20.20
C VAL A 121 35.55 -5.14 20.07
N THR A 122 34.26 -4.75 19.87
CA THR A 122 33.84 -3.35 19.62
C THR A 122 33.22 -2.70 20.85
N GLY A 123 32.88 -3.46 21.90
CA GLY A 123 32.19 -2.97 23.08
C GLY A 123 30.75 -2.52 22.79
N GLN A 124 30.15 -3.08 21.75
CA GLN A 124 28.78 -2.72 21.31
C GLN A 124 27.80 -3.80 21.73
N VAL A 125 26.58 -3.34 22.07
CA VAL A 125 25.40 -4.18 22.27
C VAL A 125 24.47 -3.96 21.07
N ILE A 126 24.10 -5.06 20.42
CA ILE A 126 23.16 -5.08 19.32
C ILE A 126 21.81 -5.53 19.87
N LEU A 127 20.82 -4.66 19.76
CA LEU A 127 19.43 -4.94 20.08
C LEU A 127 18.63 -5.16 18.80
N ARG A 128 17.66 -6.05 18.87
CA ARG A 128 16.68 -6.24 17.80
C ARG A 128 15.29 -5.96 18.33
N GLU A 129 14.55 -5.11 17.61
CA GLU A 129 13.16 -4.82 17.89
C GLU A 129 12.29 -6.06 17.62
N PRO A 130 11.06 -6.13 18.15
CA PRO A 130 10.15 -7.24 17.89
C PRO A 130 9.86 -7.39 16.39
N PRO A 131 9.63 -8.64 15.91
CA PRO A 131 9.24 -8.84 14.52
C PRO A 131 7.94 -8.11 14.19
N ILE A 132 7.86 -7.57 12.97
CA ILE A 132 6.68 -6.88 12.45
C ILE A 132 5.85 -7.91 11.67
N PRO A 133 4.63 -8.25 12.13
CA PRO A 133 3.76 -9.16 11.40
C PRO A 133 3.27 -8.50 10.12
N ILE A 134 3.34 -9.22 9.00
CA ILE A 134 2.79 -8.83 7.70
C ILE A 134 1.83 -9.90 7.25
N GLU A 135 0.63 -9.47 6.90
CA GLU A 135 -0.41 -10.29 6.30
C GLU A 135 -0.76 -9.74 4.93
N ILE A 136 -1.01 -10.61 3.98
CA ILE A 136 -1.55 -10.24 2.67
C ILE A 136 -2.91 -10.89 2.47
N ASP A 137 -3.84 -10.09 2.02
CA ASP A 137 -5.18 -10.53 1.63
C ASP A 137 -5.23 -11.01 0.18
N ALA A 138 -6.35 -11.62 -0.20
CA ALA A 138 -6.61 -12.06 -1.57
C ALA A 138 -6.78 -10.89 -2.55
N TYR A 139 -7.23 -9.73 -2.07
CA TYR A 139 -7.47 -8.50 -2.83
C TYR A 139 -8.62 -8.57 -3.84
N VAL A 140 -8.90 -9.73 -4.40
CA VAL A 140 -10.03 -9.99 -5.31
C VAL A 140 -10.80 -11.23 -4.84
N PRO A 141 -12.13 -11.25 -4.95
CA PRO A 141 -12.89 -12.48 -4.74
C PRO A 141 -12.59 -13.45 -5.87
N GLY A 142 -12.36 -14.72 -5.55
CA GLY A 142 -12.02 -15.69 -6.60
C GLY A 142 -11.66 -17.07 -6.08
N ILE A 143 -10.93 -17.81 -6.90
CA ILE A 143 -10.45 -19.16 -6.59
C ILE A 143 -8.92 -19.14 -6.61
N VAL A 144 -8.30 -19.76 -5.60
CA VAL A 144 -6.85 -19.98 -5.57
C VAL A 144 -6.51 -21.03 -6.61
N THR A 145 -5.86 -20.61 -7.69
CA THR A 145 -5.48 -21.52 -8.80
C THR A 145 -4.09 -22.09 -8.64
N LYS A 146 -3.24 -21.45 -7.85
CA LYS A 146 -1.89 -21.93 -7.56
C LYS A 146 -1.39 -21.44 -6.22
N VAL A 147 -0.81 -22.33 -5.43
CA VAL A 147 -0.02 -21.98 -4.25
C VAL A 147 1.45 -21.84 -4.67
N LEU A 148 2.07 -20.73 -4.25
CA LEU A 148 3.50 -20.49 -4.35
C LEU A 148 4.09 -20.78 -2.96
N PRO A 149 4.77 -21.93 -2.77
CA PRO A 149 5.19 -22.37 -1.44
C PRO A 149 6.04 -21.32 -0.73
N ARG A 150 5.64 -20.95 0.48
CA ARG A 150 6.26 -19.92 1.32
C ARG A 150 6.26 -18.49 0.77
N GLU A 151 5.70 -18.26 -0.42
CA GLU A 151 5.70 -16.94 -1.06
C GLU A 151 4.32 -16.31 -1.14
N GLY A 152 3.26 -17.11 -1.37
CA GLY A 152 1.92 -16.61 -1.57
C GLY A 152 1.05 -17.44 -2.49
N VAL A 153 0.16 -16.80 -3.25
CA VAL A 153 -0.83 -17.46 -4.08
C VAL A 153 -1.11 -16.74 -5.39
N ILE A 154 -1.70 -17.47 -6.34
CA ILE A 154 -2.34 -16.91 -7.53
C ILE A 154 -3.83 -17.14 -7.42
N ILE A 155 -4.61 -16.06 -7.54
CA ILE A 155 -6.06 -16.06 -7.47
C ILE A 155 -6.60 -15.70 -8.85
N GLU A 156 -7.63 -16.38 -9.29
CA GLU A 156 -8.34 -16.07 -10.53
C GLU A 156 -9.82 -15.81 -10.24
N CYS A 157 -10.36 -14.79 -10.89
CA CYS A 157 -11.79 -14.50 -10.90
C CYS A 157 -12.24 -14.07 -12.30
N ALA A 158 -13.53 -14.21 -12.57
CA ALA A 158 -14.17 -13.59 -13.72
C ALA A 158 -14.72 -12.23 -13.29
N ALA A 159 -14.32 -11.16 -13.95
CA ALA A 159 -14.74 -9.81 -13.62
C ALA A 159 -14.79 -8.93 -14.88
N THR A 160 -15.50 -7.81 -14.79
CA THR A 160 -15.35 -6.74 -15.77
C THR A 160 -14.02 -6.04 -15.54
N PHE A 161 -13.24 -5.89 -16.59
CA PHE A 161 -11.97 -5.18 -16.58
C PHE A 161 -12.11 -3.86 -17.33
N ILE A 162 -11.78 -2.77 -16.64
CA ILE A 162 -11.84 -1.40 -17.20
C ILE A 162 -10.50 -0.77 -16.93
N GLU A 163 -9.85 -0.36 -18.02
CA GLU A 163 -8.57 0.33 -17.98
C GLU A 163 -8.80 1.85 -17.98
N GLY A 164 -8.22 2.56 -17.03
CA GLY A 164 -8.19 4.01 -17.01
C GLY A 164 -6.90 4.53 -17.66
N ILE A 165 -6.94 5.76 -18.14
CA ILE A 165 -5.77 6.42 -18.73
C ILE A 165 -4.79 6.88 -17.65
N PHE A 166 -5.30 7.12 -16.45
CA PHE A 166 -4.56 7.69 -15.36
C PHE A 166 -5.13 7.29 -14.00
N GLY A 167 -4.28 7.04 -13.01
CA GLY A 167 -4.69 6.72 -11.64
C GLY A 167 -3.67 7.21 -10.63
N ILE A 168 -4.15 7.64 -9.46
CA ILE A 168 -3.35 8.09 -8.31
C ILE A 168 -3.89 7.47 -7.02
N GLY A 169 -3.04 7.37 -5.98
CA GLY A 169 -3.44 6.96 -4.64
C GLY A 169 -3.39 5.46 -4.36
N GLY A 170 -2.73 4.68 -5.22
CA GLY A 170 -2.50 3.25 -5.02
C GLY A 170 -3.75 2.36 -5.20
N GLU A 171 -3.61 1.09 -4.85
CA GLU A 171 -4.67 0.08 -5.01
C GLU A 171 -5.65 0.12 -3.83
N ARG A 172 -6.95 0.14 -4.11
CA ARG A 172 -8.02 0.04 -3.11
C ARG A 172 -9.17 -0.80 -3.63
N HIS A 173 -9.95 -1.33 -2.72
CA HIS A 173 -11.18 -2.06 -3.00
C HIS A 173 -12.33 -1.50 -2.17
N GLY A 174 -13.54 -1.65 -2.68
CA GLY A 174 -14.77 -1.22 -2.04
C GLY A 174 -15.99 -1.54 -2.88
N GLU A 175 -17.16 -1.43 -2.29
CA GLU A 175 -18.42 -1.53 -2.98
C GLU A 175 -18.59 -0.34 -3.96
N ILE A 176 -19.18 -0.58 -5.12
CA ILE A 176 -19.44 0.46 -6.11
C ILE A 176 -20.64 1.31 -5.69
N TYR A 177 -20.46 2.63 -5.67
CA TYR A 177 -21.51 3.61 -5.47
C TYR A 177 -21.65 4.50 -6.71
N ILE A 178 -22.74 4.36 -7.43
CA ILE A 178 -23.01 5.13 -8.65
C ILE A 178 -23.67 6.45 -8.28
N ALA A 179 -22.91 7.54 -8.39
CA ALA A 179 -23.34 8.87 -7.93
C ALA A 179 -24.05 9.71 -9.01
N VAL A 180 -24.03 9.28 -10.27
CA VAL A 180 -24.62 9.99 -11.41
C VAL A 180 -25.58 9.09 -12.19
N LYS A 181 -26.46 9.68 -12.98
CA LYS A 181 -27.49 8.95 -13.74
C LYS A 181 -27.10 8.66 -15.18
N SER A 182 -26.08 9.36 -15.68
CA SER A 182 -25.58 9.17 -17.05
C SER A 182 -24.08 9.42 -17.15
N PRO A 183 -23.41 8.90 -18.19
CA PRO A 183 -21.99 9.08 -18.40
C PRO A 183 -21.59 10.53 -18.77
N GLU A 184 -22.52 11.34 -19.19
CA GLU A 184 -22.33 12.76 -19.52
C GLU A 184 -22.44 13.67 -18.29
N GLU A 185 -23.09 13.19 -17.25
CA GLU A 185 -23.37 13.97 -16.05
C GLU A 185 -22.10 14.22 -15.24
N GLU A 186 -21.90 15.45 -14.78
CA GLU A 186 -20.78 15.79 -13.91
C GLU A 186 -21.01 15.28 -12.49
N LEU A 187 -19.96 14.83 -11.85
CA LEU A 187 -19.96 14.53 -10.43
C LEU A 187 -19.80 15.84 -9.67
N THR A 188 -20.89 16.29 -9.06
CA THR A 188 -20.93 17.55 -8.31
C THR A 188 -20.83 17.32 -6.79
N PRO A 189 -20.42 18.31 -5.99
CA PRO A 189 -20.24 18.12 -4.55
C PRO A 189 -21.51 17.69 -3.79
N ASP A 190 -22.70 18.04 -4.26
CA ASP A 190 -23.98 17.62 -3.66
C ASP A 190 -24.28 16.12 -3.79
N LYS A 191 -23.65 15.46 -4.77
CA LYS A 191 -23.78 14.01 -4.99
C LYS A 191 -22.86 13.18 -4.09
N ILE A 192 -21.89 13.83 -3.46
CA ILE A 192 -21.02 13.20 -2.47
C ILE A 192 -21.69 13.31 -1.11
N THR A 193 -22.16 12.19 -0.61
CA THR A 193 -22.91 12.05 0.64
C THR A 193 -22.19 11.10 1.60
N PRO A 194 -22.56 11.02 2.88
CA PRO A 194 -21.99 10.05 3.82
C PRO A 194 -22.11 8.58 3.38
N GLU A 195 -23.02 8.28 2.45
CA GLU A 195 -23.16 6.93 1.88
C GLU A 195 -21.95 6.49 1.05
N CYS A 196 -21.06 7.44 0.70
CA CYS A 196 -19.81 7.16 -0.01
C CYS A 196 -18.73 6.52 0.89
N GLU A 197 -18.91 6.51 2.20
CA GLU A 197 -17.94 5.96 3.13
C GLU A 197 -17.59 4.50 2.82
N GLY A 198 -16.29 4.22 2.69
CA GLY A 198 -15.79 2.88 2.37
C GLY A 198 -16.01 2.40 0.94
N LYS A 199 -16.64 3.19 0.06
CA LYS A 199 -17.05 2.79 -1.30
C LYS A 199 -16.17 3.40 -2.39
N ILE A 200 -16.30 2.82 -3.58
CA ILE A 200 -15.76 3.38 -4.84
C ILE A 200 -16.86 4.17 -5.53
N VAL A 201 -16.73 5.48 -5.56
CA VAL A 201 -17.70 6.39 -6.17
C VAL A 201 -17.48 6.42 -7.67
N VAL A 202 -18.53 6.11 -8.43
CA VAL A 202 -18.52 6.21 -9.89
C VAL A 202 -19.25 7.47 -10.30
N GLY A 203 -18.50 8.40 -10.92
CA GLY A 203 -19.03 9.60 -11.56
C GLY A 203 -19.20 9.45 -13.07
N GLY A 204 -19.57 10.54 -13.71
CA GLY A 204 -19.71 10.61 -15.17
C GLY A 204 -18.53 11.32 -15.82
N SER A 205 -18.82 12.46 -16.49
CA SER A 205 -17.84 13.10 -17.37
C SER A 205 -16.72 13.87 -16.67
N TYR A 206 -16.91 14.30 -15.42
CA TYR A 206 -15.97 15.20 -14.76
C TYR A 206 -16.13 15.21 -13.24
N ALA A 207 -15.02 15.45 -12.54
CA ALA A 207 -14.99 15.78 -11.11
C ALA A 207 -14.00 16.93 -10.87
N SER A 208 -14.42 17.95 -10.10
CA SER A 208 -13.55 19.04 -9.66
C SER A 208 -12.75 18.66 -8.41
N VAL A 209 -11.74 19.48 -8.08
CA VAL A 209 -10.97 19.33 -6.83
C VAL A 209 -11.85 19.32 -5.58
N GLU A 210 -12.92 20.11 -5.57
CA GLU A 210 -13.88 20.16 -4.46
C GLU A 210 -14.60 18.83 -4.24
N VAL A 211 -14.98 18.17 -5.35
CA VAL A 211 -15.58 16.82 -5.32
C VAL A 211 -14.60 15.80 -4.76
N LEU A 212 -13.37 15.82 -5.23
CA LEU A 212 -12.33 14.88 -4.78
C LEU A 212 -12.04 15.06 -3.28
N LYS A 213 -11.87 16.31 -2.83
CA LYS A 213 -11.66 16.62 -1.41
C LYS A 213 -12.84 16.18 -0.54
N LYS A 214 -14.06 16.46 -0.98
CA LYS A 214 -15.26 16.05 -0.26
C LYS A 214 -15.44 14.53 -0.21
N ALA A 215 -15.14 13.82 -1.31
CA ALA A 215 -15.17 12.36 -1.32
C ALA A 215 -14.14 11.77 -0.34
N MET A 216 -12.95 12.36 -0.26
CA MET A 216 -11.92 11.98 0.70
C MET A 216 -12.35 12.26 2.15
N GLU A 217 -12.96 13.40 2.43
CA GLU A 217 -13.48 13.77 3.76
C GLU A 217 -14.57 12.80 4.24
N TYR A 218 -15.45 12.34 3.34
CA TYR A 218 -16.46 11.33 3.64
C TYR A 218 -15.92 9.88 3.63
N GLY A 219 -14.60 9.70 3.50
CA GLY A 219 -13.99 8.38 3.61
C GLY A 219 -14.23 7.45 2.42
N ALA A 220 -14.52 8.00 1.24
CA ALA A 220 -14.58 7.20 0.01
C ALA A 220 -13.23 6.52 -0.23
N LYS A 221 -13.25 5.26 -0.65
CA LYS A 221 -12.05 4.49 -1.00
C LYS A 221 -11.50 4.86 -2.37
N GLY A 222 -12.37 5.29 -3.28
CA GLY A 222 -11.95 5.73 -4.60
C GLY A 222 -13.02 6.54 -5.32
N VAL A 223 -12.58 7.25 -6.35
CA VAL A 223 -13.42 7.97 -7.31
C VAL A 223 -13.01 7.56 -8.72
N VAL A 224 -13.99 7.17 -9.54
CA VAL A 224 -13.82 6.82 -10.95
C VAL A 224 -14.65 7.79 -11.79
N VAL A 225 -13.98 8.54 -12.68
CA VAL A 225 -14.63 9.55 -13.54
C VAL A 225 -14.04 9.54 -14.95
N GLY A 226 -14.75 10.08 -15.90
CA GLY A 226 -14.28 10.26 -17.28
C GLY A 226 -13.08 11.17 -17.36
N GLY A 227 -13.13 12.32 -16.70
CA GLY A 227 -12.06 13.29 -16.72
C GLY A 227 -11.97 14.18 -15.50
N VAL A 228 -10.83 14.87 -15.39
CA VAL A 228 -10.55 15.94 -14.42
C VAL A 228 -9.63 16.96 -15.09
N ASP A 229 -9.57 18.18 -14.57
CA ASP A 229 -8.55 19.12 -15.02
C ASP A 229 -7.20 18.85 -14.34
N PHE A 230 -6.12 19.06 -15.08
CA PHE A 230 -4.75 18.88 -14.58
C PHE A 230 -4.49 19.71 -13.32
N LYS A 231 -5.03 20.95 -13.32
CA LYS A 231 -4.95 21.84 -12.17
C LYS A 231 -5.67 21.27 -10.95
N ASP A 232 -6.85 20.69 -11.13
CA ASP A 232 -7.64 20.10 -10.05
C ASP A 232 -6.91 18.95 -9.37
N ILE A 233 -6.18 18.12 -10.15
CA ILE A 233 -5.35 17.05 -9.59
C ILE A 233 -4.17 17.64 -8.82
N SER A 234 -3.48 18.67 -9.35
CA SER A 234 -2.38 19.33 -8.63
C SER A 234 -2.85 19.96 -7.32
N ASP A 235 -4.01 20.64 -7.35
CA ASP A 235 -4.62 21.25 -6.16
C ASP A 235 -5.14 20.20 -5.15
N PHE A 236 -5.49 19.01 -5.64
CA PHE A 236 -5.88 17.87 -4.81
C PHE A 236 -4.67 17.25 -4.10
N LEU A 237 -3.58 17.04 -4.83
CA LEU A 237 -2.35 16.46 -4.31
C LEU A 237 -1.54 17.45 -3.44
N GLY A 238 -1.73 18.77 -3.67
CA GLY A 238 -0.99 19.81 -2.98
C GLY A 238 0.41 20.08 -3.55
N TYR A 239 0.74 19.51 -4.72
CA TYR A 239 1.98 19.75 -5.46
C TYR A 239 1.75 19.67 -6.97
N GLU A 240 2.62 20.33 -7.75
CA GLU A 240 2.56 20.24 -9.21
C GLU A 240 2.90 18.82 -9.68
N ILE A 241 2.03 18.29 -10.51
CA ILE A 241 2.21 16.99 -11.13
C ILE A 241 3.33 17.12 -12.17
N GLY A 242 4.53 16.71 -11.80
CA GLY A 242 5.68 16.62 -12.70
C GLY A 242 5.67 15.33 -13.54
N VAL A 243 6.82 15.01 -14.14
CA VAL A 243 7.01 13.83 -14.99
C VAL A 243 6.89 12.49 -14.23
N ALA A 244 6.79 12.51 -12.91
CA ALA A 244 6.81 11.32 -12.05
C ALA A 244 5.54 11.19 -11.21
N ILE A 245 4.42 10.88 -11.87
CA ILE A 245 3.29 10.27 -11.15
C ILE A 245 3.56 8.78 -11.11
N THR A 246 3.68 8.25 -9.91
CA THR A 246 4.00 6.84 -9.69
C THR A 246 2.75 5.98 -9.50
N GLY A 247 1.58 6.63 -9.28
CA GLY A 247 0.33 5.97 -8.91
C GLY A 247 0.28 5.51 -7.44
N HIS A 248 1.35 5.76 -6.68
CA HIS A 248 1.49 5.38 -5.28
C HIS A 248 1.61 6.58 -4.34
N GLU A 249 0.96 7.68 -4.71
CA GLU A 249 0.89 8.88 -3.90
C GLU A 249 0.26 8.55 -2.55
N ASP A 250 0.82 9.11 -1.46
CA ASP A 250 0.35 8.87 -0.09
C ASP A 250 -0.92 9.68 0.20
N ILE A 251 -2.02 9.27 -0.45
CA ILE A 251 -3.37 9.79 -0.22
C ILE A 251 -4.31 8.64 0.16
N PRO A 252 -5.29 8.89 1.06
CA PRO A 252 -6.17 7.83 1.57
C PRO A 252 -7.24 7.35 0.58
N MET A 253 -7.28 7.89 -0.63
CA MET A 253 -8.27 7.59 -1.66
C MET A 253 -7.60 7.36 -3.02
N THR A 254 -8.13 6.43 -3.83
CA THR A 254 -7.71 6.24 -5.22
C THR A 254 -8.57 7.08 -6.16
N VAL A 255 -7.96 7.78 -7.11
CA VAL A 255 -8.67 8.45 -8.20
C VAL A 255 -8.30 7.80 -9.52
N ILE A 256 -9.30 7.38 -10.29
CA ILE A 256 -9.12 6.77 -11.62
C ILE A 256 -9.82 7.66 -12.65
N ILE A 257 -9.06 8.11 -13.63
CA ILE A 257 -9.54 8.88 -14.77
C ILE A 257 -9.58 7.94 -15.97
N THR A 258 -10.77 7.72 -16.51
CA THR A 258 -10.96 6.71 -17.55
C THR A 258 -10.65 7.23 -18.95
N GLU A 259 -10.90 8.52 -19.23
CA GLU A 259 -10.83 9.05 -20.62
C GLU A 259 -9.71 10.09 -20.80
N GLY A 260 -9.45 10.95 -19.81
CA GLY A 260 -8.40 11.96 -19.92
C GLY A 260 -8.64 13.24 -19.13
N PHE A 261 -7.97 14.32 -19.56
CA PHE A 261 -8.10 15.63 -18.91
C PHE A 261 -9.23 16.45 -19.55
N GLY A 262 -10.01 17.13 -18.70
CA GLY A 262 -11.17 17.93 -19.07
C GLY A 262 -12.50 17.18 -18.88
N LYS A 263 -13.58 17.77 -19.40
CA LYS A 263 -14.92 17.18 -19.33
C LYS A 263 -15.10 16.19 -20.48
N ILE A 264 -14.94 14.91 -20.19
CA ILE A 264 -15.02 13.85 -21.20
C ILE A 264 -16.02 12.80 -20.73
N ARG A 265 -17.03 12.52 -21.57
CA ARG A 265 -18.00 11.44 -21.31
C ARG A 265 -17.29 10.14 -21.03
N THR A 266 -17.58 9.49 -19.90
CA THR A 266 -16.99 8.19 -19.60
C THR A 266 -17.65 7.06 -20.38
N VAL A 267 -16.90 6.42 -21.27
CA VAL A 267 -17.36 5.23 -22.02
C VAL A 267 -17.50 4.03 -21.08
N SER A 268 -16.73 4.01 -20.03
CA SER A 268 -16.71 2.91 -19.03
C SER A 268 -17.96 2.85 -18.15
N TYR A 269 -18.78 3.93 -18.09
CA TYR A 269 -19.94 4.02 -17.22
C TYR A 269 -20.94 2.87 -17.40
N THR A 270 -21.27 2.52 -18.64
CA THR A 270 -22.23 1.46 -18.94
C THR A 270 -21.78 0.09 -18.44
N HIS A 271 -20.48 -0.16 -18.41
CA HIS A 271 -19.91 -1.42 -17.92
C HIS A 271 -19.82 -1.49 -16.38
N LEU A 272 -19.70 -0.32 -15.74
CA LEU A 272 -19.72 -0.21 -14.28
C LEU A 272 -21.15 -0.29 -13.70
N THR A 273 -22.15 0.06 -14.51
CA THR A 273 -23.55 0.16 -14.06
C THR A 273 -24.44 -1.01 -14.47
N LEU A 274 -23.93 -1.93 -15.31
CA LEU A 274 -24.68 -3.14 -15.64
C LEU A 274 -24.74 -4.06 -14.42
N PRO A 275 -25.93 -4.62 -14.08
CA PRO A 275 -26.01 -5.64 -13.05
C PRO A 275 -25.14 -6.81 -13.48
N THR A 276 -24.26 -7.25 -12.60
CA THR A 276 -23.56 -8.53 -12.72
C THR A 276 -24.63 -9.62 -12.70
N THR A 277 -24.94 -10.20 -13.85
CA THR A 277 -25.70 -11.46 -13.88
C THR A 277 -24.83 -12.53 -13.22
N GLU A 278 -25.35 -13.11 -12.14
CA GLU A 278 -24.79 -14.26 -11.43
C GLU A 278 -24.50 -15.43 -12.38
#